data_d50c597c67994b1d69d364c52dab92bb
#
_entry.id   d50c597c67994b1d69d364c52dab92bb
#
_cell.length_a   1.000
_cell.length_b   1.000
_cell.length_c   1.000
_cell.angle_alpha   90.00
_cell.angle_beta   90.00
_cell.angle_gamma   90.00
#
_symmetry.space_group_name_H-M   'P 1'
#
loop_
_entity.id
_entity.type
_entity.pdbx_description
1 polymer ?
#
loop_
_entity_poly.entity_id
_entity_poly.type
_entity_poly.pdbx_seq_one_letter_code
_entity_poly.pdbx_strand_id
1 'polypeptide(L)'
;MSSISEEGLARLRARIGVAQPHPQPPWYRDPNTDAFRHVSEACGDDNPLWCDPDYGRETVWGGPIASPNMNGGDTLIGENEITDLDAETKALLKGDPLKGAHAYYSGSYREWWAPLRPGLRITRRNALVGVHDKSSEFAGRTIHEWTGEVFAAEDHVLSAQYRLMIRTDRGEVEAKGKASKYAGIEIEPYTDEQIAEIDAAYAQEPARRRGAEPRWFEDVEEGDELDPLVKGPLRVTDMIVWHTGMGMGLYGVKALRLAHQQRQRTPGFFRRDDLNI
;
A
#
# COMPACT_ATOMS: atom_id res chain seq x y z
N MET A 1 7.91 29.52 10.82
CA MET A 1 9.04 29.12 9.96
C MET A 1 8.59 27.91 9.15
N SER A 2 8.94 27.85 7.86
CA SER A 2 8.60 26.70 7.01
C SER A 2 9.18 25.41 7.60
N SER A 3 8.40 24.35 7.58
CA SER A 3 8.84 22.99 7.96
C SER A 3 9.75 22.35 6.90
N ILE A 4 9.80 22.94 5.69
CA ILE A 4 10.66 22.51 4.58
C ILE A 4 11.85 23.48 4.49
N SER A 5 12.94 23.16 5.22
CA SER A 5 14.18 23.93 5.19
C SER A 5 15.19 23.36 4.20
N GLU A 6 16.12 24.20 3.70
CA GLU A 6 17.19 23.75 2.80
C GLU A 6 18.12 22.75 3.50
N GLU A 7 18.42 22.93 4.78
CA GLU A 7 19.20 21.97 5.57
C GLU A 7 18.48 20.63 5.66
N GLY A 8 17.18 20.62 5.96
CA GLY A 8 16.36 19.42 6.00
C GLY A 8 16.34 18.71 4.65
N LEU A 9 16.18 19.47 3.57
CA LEU A 9 16.18 18.94 2.22
C LEU A 9 17.54 18.33 1.82
N ALA A 10 18.65 18.99 2.18
CA ALA A 10 19.99 18.45 1.95
C ALA A 10 20.21 17.13 2.71
N ARG A 11 19.78 17.07 3.98
CA ARG A 11 19.84 15.85 4.80
C ARG A 11 18.95 14.74 4.23
N LEU A 12 17.79 15.07 3.67
CA LEU A 12 16.93 14.09 3.03
C LEU A 12 17.59 13.53 1.76
N ARG A 13 18.13 14.39 0.91
CA ARG A 13 18.84 13.99 -0.32
C ARG A 13 20.05 13.12 -0.05
N ALA A 14 20.77 13.35 1.05
CA ALA A 14 21.89 12.51 1.46
C ALA A 14 21.49 11.05 1.77
N ARG A 15 20.20 10.76 1.95
CA ARG A 15 19.68 9.40 2.18
C ARG A 15 19.37 8.64 0.89
N ILE A 16 19.45 9.27 -0.27
CA ILE A 16 19.16 8.61 -1.54
C ILE A 16 20.16 7.46 -1.75
N GLY A 17 19.61 6.27 -2.06
CA GLY A 17 20.39 5.04 -2.26
C GLY A 17 20.81 4.32 -0.98
N VAL A 18 20.62 4.93 0.19
CA VAL A 18 20.95 4.30 1.46
C VAL A 18 19.86 3.31 1.86
N ALA A 19 20.22 2.03 1.81
CA ALA A 19 19.30 0.96 2.21
C ALA A 19 19.01 1.02 3.73
N GLN A 20 17.77 0.81 4.07
CA GLN A 20 17.30 0.85 5.47
C GLN A 20 16.37 -0.31 5.77
N PRO A 21 16.45 -0.89 6.98
CA PRO A 21 15.52 -1.93 7.36
C PRO A 21 14.13 -1.32 7.56
N HIS A 22 13.11 -2.06 7.16
CA HIS A 22 11.75 -1.71 7.50
C HIS A 22 11.55 -1.85 9.02
N PRO A 23 10.94 -0.89 9.70
CA PRO A 23 10.87 -0.86 11.16
C PRO A 23 9.97 -1.93 11.78
N GLN A 24 9.15 -2.57 10.97
CA GLN A 24 8.22 -3.60 11.43
C GLN A 24 8.56 -4.96 10.81
N PRO A 25 8.38 -6.05 11.57
CA PRO A 25 8.47 -7.39 11.00
C PRO A 25 7.38 -7.62 9.96
N PRO A 26 7.57 -8.54 9.02
CA PRO A 26 6.53 -8.90 8.07
C PRO A 26 5.30 -9.47 8.79
N TRP A 27 4.11 -9.19 8.24
CA TRP A 27 2.86 -9.74 8.79
C TRP A 27 2.78 -11.24 8.60
N TYR A 28 3.16 -11.71 7.42
CA TYR A 28 3.39 -13.12 7.11
C TYR A 28 4.89 -13.35 6.97
N ARG A 29 5.43 -14.25 7.77
CA ARG A 29 6.84 -14.58 7.71
C ARG A 29 7.15 -15.44 6.49
N ASP A 30 6.34 -16.48 6.31
CA ASP A 30 6.51 -17.46 5.27
C ASP A 30 5.31 -17.43 4.32
N PRO A 31 5.53 -17.36 3.00
CA PRO A 31 4.46 -17.46 2.02
C PRO A 31 3.86 -18.88 2.06
N ASN A 32 2.56 -18.94 2.28
CA ASN A 32 1.80 -20.18 2.29
C ASN A 32 0.39 -19.96 1.76
N THR A 33 -0.32 -21.03 1.46
CA THR A 33 -1.64 -20.98 0.82
C THR A 33 -2.70 -20.32 1.71
N ASP A 34 -2.61 -20.48 3.02
CA ASP A 34 -3.54 -19.79 3.93
C ASP A 34 -3.31 -18.29 3.92
N ALA A 35 -2.05 -17.84 3.92
CA ALA A 35 -1.72 -16.43 3.82
C ALA A 35 -2.23 -15.82 2.49
N PHE A 36 -2.11 -16.56 1.37
CA PHE A 36 -2.60 -16.12 0.07
C PHE A 36 -4.12 -15.92 0.09
N ARG A 37 -4.85 -16.91 0.59
CA ARG A 37 -6.29 -16.86 0.72
C ARG A 37 -6.74 -15.73 1.64
N HIS A 38 -6.15 -15.59 2.83
CA HIS A 38 -6.53 -14.55 3.79
C HIS A 38 -6.32 -13.14 3.24
N VAL A 39 -5.22 -12.89 2.51
CA VAL A 39 -4.97 -11.59 1.88
C VAL A 39 -6.01 -11.32 0.79
N SER A 40 -6.32 -12.32 -0.04
CA SER A 40 -7.30 -12.17 -1.12
C SER A 40 -8.70 -11.92 -0.57
N GLU A 41 -9.15 -12.71 0.41
CA GLU A 41 -10.43 -12.51 1.08
C GLU A 41 -10.53 -11.12 1.74
N ALA A 42 -9.45 -10.64 2.37
CA ALA A 42 -9.40 -9.31 2.96
C ALA A 42 -9.50 -8.18 1.92
N CYS A 43 -9.06 -8.44 0.69
CA CYS A 43 -9.23 -7.52 -0.45
C CYS A 43 -10.58 -7.68 -1.17
N GLY A 44 -11.40 -8.65 -0.76
CA GLY A 44 -12.66 -8.99 -1.44
C GLY A 44 -12.44 -9.68 -2.78
N ASP A 45 -11.34 -10.43 -2.92
CA ASP A 45 -10.96 -11.15 -4.13
C ASP A 45 -11.11 -12.65 -3.91
N ASP A 46 -12.00 -13.29 -4.64
CA ASP A 46 -12.31 -14.72 -4.57
C ASP A 46 -11.69 -15.52 -5.73
N ASN A 47 -10.72 -14.96 -6.44
CA ASN A 47 -10.09 -15.62 -7.57
C ASN A 47 -9.46 -16.97 -7.14
N PRO A 48 -9.89 -18.10 -7.72
CA PRO A 48 -9.42 -19.42 -7.31
C PRO A 48 -7.92 -19.62 -7.51
N LEU A 49 -7.26 -18.81 -8.35
CA LEU A 49 -5.82 -18.93 -8.57
C LEU A 49 -5.00 -18.71 -7.28
N TRP A 50 -5.47 -17.90 -6.36
CA TRP A 50 -4.83 -17.67 -5.04
C TRP A 50 -5.63 -18.22 -3.86
N CYS A 51 -6.90 -18.56 -4.06
CA CYS A 51 -7.74 -19.07 -2.98
C CYS A 51 -7.82 -20.60 -2.96
N ASP A 52 -7.63 -21.27 -4.10
CA ASP A 52 -7.74 -22.71 -4.25
C ASP A 52 -6.42 -23.33 -4.76
N PRO A 53 -5.69 -24.06 -3.90
CA PRO A 53 -4.45 -24.72 -4.32
C PRO A 53 -4.61 -25.77 -5.41
N ASP A 54 -5.77 -26.41 -5.49
CA ASP A 54 -6.03 -27.45 -6.48
C ASP A 54 -6.22 -26.82 -7.87
N TYR A 55 -6.96 -25.74 -7.94
CA TYR A 55 -7.11 -24.96 -9.17
C TYR A 55 -5.74 -24.49 -9.72
N GLY A 56 -4.87 -23.99 -8.85
CA GLY A 56 -3.55 -23.51 -9.27
C GLY A 56 -2.69 -24.59 -9.94
N ARG A 57 -2.85 -25.88 -9.56
CA ARG A 57 -2.12 -26.99 -10.17
C ARG A 57 -2.53 -27.28 -11.61
N GLU A 58 -3.75 -26.97 -11.98
CA GLU A 58 -4.29 -27.19 -13.32
C GLU A 58 -3.99 -26.03 -14.29
N THR A 59 -3.37 -24.95 -13.79
CA THR A 59 -3.00 -23.79 -14.61
C THR A 59 -1.56 -23.87 -15.11
N VAL A 60 -1.19 -22.94 -15.99
CA VAL A 60 0.20 -22.77 -16.47
C VAL A 60 1.21 -22.55 -15.34
N TRP A 61 0.72 -22.15 -14.16
CA TRP A 61 1.55 -21.93 -12.99
C TRP A 61 1.98 -23.23 -12.30
N GLY A 62 1.29 -24.35 -12.52
CA GLY A 62 1.58 -25.66 -11.94
C GLY A 62 1.48 -25.74 -10.43
N GLY A 63 0.78 -24.80 -9.81
CA GLY A 63 0.57 -24.71 -8.37
C GLY A 63 0.01 -23.35 -7.95
N PRO A 64 -0.34 -23.16 -6.68
CA PRO A 64 -0.89 -21.92 -6.17
C PRO A 64 0.15 -20.80 -6.22
N ILE A 65 -0.31 -19.61 -6.53
CA ILE A 65 0.48 -18.36 -6.47
C ILE A 65 -0.28 -17.33 -5.64
N ALA A 66 0.43 -16.36 -5.08
CA ALA A 66 -0.21 -15.25 -4.39
C ALA A 66 -0.79 -14.24 -5.37
N SER A 67 -1.81 -13.53 -4.93
CA SER A 67 -2.28 -12.35 -5.67
C SER A 67 -1.15 -11.31 -5.77
N PRO A 68 -1.09 -10.53 -6.86
CA PRO A 68 -0.06 -9.50 -7.04
C PRO A 68 0.01 -8.49 -5.89
N ASN A 69 -1.11 -8.24 -5.20
CA ASN A 69 -1.15 -7.35 -4.04
C ASN A 69 -0.33 -7.85 -2.85
N MET A 70 -0.19 -9.15 -2.68
CA MET A 70 0.64 -9.73 -1.63
C MET A 70 2.12 -9.60 -1.93
N ASN A 71 2.50 -9.68 -3.20
CA ASN A 71 3.86 -9.53 -3.66
C ASN A 71 4.15 -8.05 -3.91
N GLY A 72 4.52 -7.30 -2.89
CA GLY A 72 4.82 -5.87 -2.96
C GLY A 72 4.05 -5.00 -1.97
N GLY A 73 3.38 -5.58 -0.98
CA GLY A 73 2.77 -4.83 0.12
C GLY A 73 3.78 -4.47 1.21
N ASP A 74 3.77 -3.23 1.66
CA ASP A 74 4.78 -2.59 2.54
C ASP A 74 5.24 -3.39 3.76
N THR A 75 4.33 -4.09 4.40
CA THR A 75 4.62 -4.83 5.64
C THR A 75 4.17 -6.27 5.55
N LEU A 76 3.68 -6.68 4.40
CA LEU A 76 2.93 -7.90 4.29
C LEU A 76 3.84 -9.13 4.34
N ILE A 77 4.92 -9.14 3.55
CA ILE A 77 5.81 -10.28 3.45
C ILE A 77 7.26 -9.84 3.22
N GLY A 78 8.20 -10.72 3.51
CA GLY A 78 9.63 -10.52 3.26
C GLY A 78 10.42 -10.01 4.47
N GLU A 79 11.48 -10.71 4.79
CA GLU A 79 12.43 -10.31 5.83
C GLU A 79 13.36 -9.21 5.31
N ASN A 80 13.78 -8.29 6.18
CA ASN A 80 14.77 -7.29 5.81
C ASN A 80 16.09 -7.96 5.42
N GLU A 81 16.60 -7.68 4.22
CA GLU A 81 17.93 -8.11 3.80
C GLU A 81 19.01 -7.44 4.67
N ILE A 82 18.80 -6.16 4.97
CA ILE A 82 19.69 -5.39 5.84
C ILE A 82 19.06 -5.32 7.23
N THR A 83 19.71 -5.96 8.20
CA THR A 83 19.23 -6.02 9.58
C THR A 83 20.10 -5.19 10.53
N ASP A 84 21.35 -4.93 10.17
CA ASP A 84 22.26 -4.11 10.96
C ASP A 84 22.88 -2.99 10.10
N LEU A 85 22.99 -1.82 10.70
CA LEU A 85 23.56 -0.64 10.09
C LEU A 85 24.77 -0.20 10.90
N ASP A 86 25.81 0.27 10.24
CA ASP A 86 26.95 0.93 10.91
C ASP A 86 26.52 2.23 11.61
N ALA A 87 27.40 2.78 12.44
CA ALA A 87 27.10 3.95 13.24
C ALA A 87 26.87 5.22 12.40
N GLU A 88 27.56 5.35 11.27
CA GLU A 88 27.42 6.49 10.36
C GLU A 88 26.07 6.46 9.65
N THR A 89 25.70 5.31 9.10
CA THR A 89 24.39 5.09 8.47
C THR A 89 23.25 5.28 9.47
N LYS A 90 23.37 4.76 10.70
CA LYS A 90 22.40 5.00 11.77
C LYS A 90 22.23 6.49 12.07
N ALA A 91 23.33 7.24 12.12
CA ALA A 91 23.30 8.69 12.35
C ALA A 91 22.64 9.44 11.19
N LEU A 92 22.95 9.07 9.93
CA LEU A 92 22.35 9.64 8.73
C LEU A 92 20.84 9.42 8.68
N LEU A 93 20.37 8.22 9.00
CA LEU A 93 18.96 7.85 8.98
C LEU A 93 18.16 8.33 10.21
N LYS A 94 18.81 8.91 11.20
CA LYS A 94 18.14 9.32 12.45
C LYS A 94 17.17 10.47 12.25
N GLY A 95 15.92 10.25 12.68
CA GLY A 95 14.85 11.27 12.70
C GLY A 95 14.31 11.61 11.31
N ASP A 96 13.30 12.45 11.27
CA ASP A 96 12.72 12.98 10.04
C ASP A 96 13.38 14.30 9.67
N PRO A 97 14.07 14.42 8.52
CA PRO A 97 14.70 15.67 8.09
C PRO A 97 13.72 16.82 7.84
N LEU A 98 12.48 16.49 7.47
CA LEU A 98 11.39 17.46 7.24
C LEU A 98 10.34 17.38 8.35
N LYS A 99 10.81 17.31 9.60
CA LYS A 99 9.95 17.25 10.78
C LYS A 99 8.99 18.45 10.81
N GLY A 100 7.69 18.13 10.91
CA GLY A 100 6.62 19.14 10.91
C GLY A 100 5.92 19.32 9.56
N ALA A 101 6.52 18.90 8.46
CA ALA A 101 5.83 18.81 7.18
C ALA A 101 4.81 17.66 7.19
N HIS A 102 3.65 17.88 6.57
CA HIS A 102 2.71 16.81 6.30
C HIS A 102 3.30 15.83 5.27
N ALA A 103 2.91 14.57 5.36
CA ALA A 103 3.23 13.56 4.38
C ALA A 103 1.93 12.94 3.85
N TYR A 104 1.70 13.04 2.56
CA TYR A 104 0.55 12.43 1.89
C TYR A 104 1.02 11.32 0.97
N TYR A 105 0.44 10.13 1.13
CA TYR A 105 0.60 9.09 0.13
C TYR A 105 -0.09 9.53 -1.16
N SER A 106 0.64 9.56 -2.26
CA SER A 106 0.15 10.10 -3.53
C SER A 106 0.05 9.05 -4.63
N GLY A 107 0.66 7.91 -4.45
CA GLY A 107 0.57 6.82 -5.39
C GLY A 107 1.72 5.83 -5.29
N SER A 108 1.61 4.76 -6.05
CA SER A 108 2.68 3.79 -6.22
C SER A 108 2.76 3.30 -7.65
N TYR A 109 3.96 2.90 -8.04
CA TYR A 109 4.25 2.17 -9.24
C TYR A 109 4.81 0.81 -8.84
N ARG A 110 4.38 -0.26 -9.49
CA ARG A 110 4.79 -1.63 -9.18
C ARG A 110 5.13 -2.40 -10.44
N GLU A 111 6.13 -3.25 -10.32
CA GLU A 111 6.57 -4.18 -11.35
C GLU A 111 6.63 -5.58 -10.77
N TRP A 112 6.18 -6.58 -11.53
CA TRP A 112 6.21 -7.98 -11.16
C TRP A 112 6.90 -8.77 -12.25
N TRP A 113 7.91 -9.57 -11.87
CA TRP A 113 8.68 -10.41 -12.81
C TRP A 113 8.48 -11.89 -12.56
N ALA A 114 8.14 -12.28 -11.33
CA ALA A 114 7.84 -13.65 -10.98
C ALA A 114 6.73 -13.73 -9.93
N PRO A 115 5.92 -14.81 -9.95
CA PRO A 115 4.88 -15.01 -8.96
C PRO A 115 5.49 -15.37 -7.60
N LEU A 116 4.85 -14.91 -6.54
CA LEU A 116 5.12 -15.38 -5.19
C LEU A 116 4.50 -16.75 -5.01
N ARG A 117 5.31 -17.74 -4.66
CA ARG A 117 4.91 -19.15 -4.47
C ARG A 117 5.05 -19.55 -2.99
N PRO A 118 4.29 -20.58 -2.55
CA PRO A 118 4.46 -21.12 -1.20
C PRO A 118 5.89 -21.65 -0.99
N GLY A 119 6.40 -21.46 0.22
CA GLY A 119 7.71 -22.00 0.64
C GLY A 119 8.93 -21.18 0.21
N LEU A 120 8.77 -20.12 -0.57
CA LEU A 120 9.87 -19.23 -0.91
C LEU A 120 10.33 -18.44 0.33
N ARG A 121 11.64 -18.29 0.48
CA ARG A 121 12.19 -17.35 1.45
C ARG A 121 12.34 -15.98 0.78
N ILE A 122 11.57 -15.01 1.26
CA ILE A 122 11.53 -13.68 0.67
C ILE A 122 12.40 -12.74 1.48
N THR A 123 13.26 -12.00 0.79
CA THR A 123 13.97 -10.85 1.33
C THR A 123 13.48 -9.57 0.70
N ARG A 124 13.58 -8.48 1.44
CA ARG A 124 13.27 -7.14 0.93
C ARG A 124 14.37 -6.15 1.26
N ARG A 125 14.61 -5.24 0.33
CA ARG A 125 15.50 -4.11 0.48
C ARG A 125 14.74 -2.85 0.11
N ASN A 126 14.78 -1.84 0.96
CA ASN A 126 14.18 -0.56 0.66
C ASN A 126 15.19 0.59 0.80
N ALA A 127 14.96 1.66 0.03
CA ALA A 127 15.74 2.89 0.11
C ALA A 127 14.91 4.07 -0.42
N LEU A 128 15.28 5.28 0.00
CA LEU A 128 14.87 6.49 -0.70
C LEU A 128 15.58 6.52 -2.06
N VAL A 129 14.83 6.65 -3.16
CA VAL A 129 15.38 6.58 -4.53
C VAL A 129 15.28 7.91 -5.29
N GLY A 130 14.47 8.85 -4.79
CA GLY A 130 14.34 10.16 -5.41
C GLY A 130 13.75 11.21 -4.48
N VAL A 131 14.20 12.45 -4.65
CA VAL A 131 13.70 13.62 -3.94
C VAL A 131 13.60 14.79 -4.92
N HIS A 132 12.38 15.22 -5.20
CA HIS A 132 12.12 16.30 -6.14
C HIS A 132 11.42 17.46 -5.42
N ASP A 133 12.02 18.65 -5.56
CA ASP A 133 11.45 19.90 -5.08
C ASP A 133 10.53 20.47 -6.16
N LYS A 134 9.27 20.65 -5.83
CA LYS A 134 8.25 21.11 -6.76
C LYS A 134 7.38 22.21 -6.14
N SER A 135 6.73 22.99 -7.00
CA SER A 135 5.70 23.94 -6.60
C SER A 135 4.30 23.37 -6.90
N SER A 136 3.36 23.69 -6.03
CA SER A 136 1.94 23.35 -6.17
C SER A 136 1.09 24.59 -5.96
N GLU A 137 0.10 24.81 -6.79
CA GLU A 137 -0.88 25.90 -6.60
C GLU A 137 -1.63 25.75 -5.26
N PHE A 138 -1.89 24.50 -4.85
CA PHE A 138 -2.62 24.20 -3.63
C PHE A 138 -1.77 24.38 -2.38
N ALA A 139 -0.55 23.79 -2.35
CA ALA A 139 0.25 23.66 -1.14
C ALA A 139 1.55 24.48 -1.15
N GLY A 140 1.79 25.30 -2.19
CA GLY A 140 3.04 26.05 -2.32
C GLY A 140 4.21 25.10 -2.61
N ARG A 141 5.30 25.20 -1.86
CA ARG A 141 6.44 24.29 -2.00
C ARG A 141 6.10 22.88 -1.53
N THR A 142 6.44 21.89 -2.33
CA THR A 142 6.21 20.48 -2.04
C THR A 142 7.47 19.65 -2.32
N ILE A 143 7.73 18.65 -1.48
CA ILE A 143 8.82 17.72 -1.72
C ILE A 143 8.22 16.34 -2.04
N HIS A 144 8.56 15.85 -3.22
CA HIS A 144 8.15 14.52 -3.67
C HIS A 144 9.25 13.52 -3.31
N GLU A 145 8.97 12.65 -2.36
CA GLU A 145 9.85 11.59 -1.89
C GLU A 145 9.46 10.26 -2.54
N TRP A 146 10.37 9.67 -3.31
CA TRP A 146 10.20 8.35 -3.88
C TRP A 146 10.99 7.32 -3.07
N THR A 147 10.29 6.35 -2.54
CA THR A 147 10.90 5.19 -1.88
C THR A 147 10.76 3.98 -2.78
N GLY A 148 11.87 3.29 -3.05
CA GLY A 148 11.90 2.03 -3.78
C GLY A 148 12.03 0.86 -2.82
N GLU A 149 11.31 -0.21 -3.07
CA GLU A 149 11.38 -1.46 -2.33
C GLU A 149 11.43 -2.63 -3.31
N VAL A 150 12.40 -3.53 -3.12
CA VAL A 150 12.61 -4.72 -3.96
C VAL A 150 12.38 -5.96 -3.12
N PHE A 151 11.62 -6.90 -3.66
CA PHE A 151 11.35 -8.20 -3.10
C PHE A 151 12.06 -9.25 -3.94
N ALA A 152 12.86 -10.10 -3.29
CA ALA A 152 13.63 -11.13 -3.96
C ALA A 152 13.47 -12.48 -3.24
N ALA A 153 13.57 -13.55 -3.99
CA ALA A 153 13.70 -14.91 -3.48
C ALA A 153 14.92 -15.55 -4.11
N GLU A 154 15.76 -16.16 -3.27
CA GLU A 154 17.00 -16.80 -3.70
C GLU A 154 17.89 -15.83 -4.52
N ASP A 155 18.01 -16.03 -5.83
CA ASP A 155 18.86 -15.29 -6.74
C ASP A 155 18.09 -14.43 -7.75
N HIS A 156 16.77 -14.33 -7.62
CA HIS A 156 15.96 -13.56 -8.57
C HIS A 156 14.98 -12.58 -7.89
N VAL A 157 14.72 -11.49 -8.58
CA VAL A 157 13.78 -10.47 -8.16
C VAL A 157 12.36 -10.93 -8.50
N LEU A 158 11.47 -10.86 -7.52
CA LEU A 158 10.04 -11.15 -7.70
C LEU A 158 9.27 -9.91 -8.13
N SER A 159 9.50 -8.81 -7.43
CA SER A 159 8.81 -7.53 -7.68
C SER A 159 9.58 -6.34 -7.17
N ALA A 160 9.24 -5.17 -7.68
CA ALA A 160 9.64 -3.89 -7.11
C ALA A 160 8.43 -2.98 -6.95
N GLN A 161 8.48 -2.14 -5.92
CA GLN A 161 7.49 -1.11 -5.66
C GLN A 161 8.17 0.22 -5.46
N TYR A 162 7.59 1.25 -6.08
CA TYR A 162 8.00 2.65 -5.86
C TYR A 162 6.81 3.41 -5.29
N ARG A 163 7.01 4.08 -4.16
CA ARG A 163 5.98 4.86 -3.46
C ARG A 163 6.30 6.33 -3.49
N LEU A 164 5.32 7.12 -3.83
CA LEU A 164 5.39 8.58 -3.78
C LEU A 164 4.71 9.10 -2.52
N MET A 165 5.50 9.78 -1.69
CA MET A 165 5.02 10.63 -0.61
C MET A 165 5.23 12.09 -0.98
N ILE A 166 4.19 12.91 -0.84
CA ILE A 166 4.28 14.36 -1.04
C ILE A 166 4.32 15.02 0.32
N ARG A 167 5.43 15.74 0.60
CA ARG A 167 5.58 16.55 1.81
C ARG A 167 5.15 17.99 1.54
N THR A 168 4.35 18.55 2.44
CA THR A 168 3.82 19.92 2.32
C THR A 168 4.01 20.69 3.63
N ASP A 169 4.15 22.00 3.54
CA ASP A 169 4.17 22.86 4.73
C ASP A 169 2.75 23.08 5.26
N ARG A 170 2.54 22.78 6.54
CA ARG A 170 1.24 22.98 7.19
C ARG A 170 0.79 24.44 7.18
N GLY A 171 1.70 25.34 7.50
CA GLY A 171 1.39 26.75 7.62
C GLY A 171 0.94 27.38 6.29
N GLU A 172 1.50 26.95 5.18
CA GLU A 172 1.08 27.43 3.86
C GLU A 172 -0.32 26.93 3.46
N VAL A 173 -0.63 25.69 3.78
CA VAL A 173 -1.97 25.10 3.49
C VAL A 173 -3.04 25.80 4.35
N GLU A 174 -2.76 26.02 5.63
CA GLU A 174 -3.68 26.69 6.55
C GLU A 174 -3.85 28.19 6.20
N ALA A 175 -2.76 28.88 5.85
CA ALA A 175 -2.79 30.31 5.49
C ALA A 175 -3.59 30.57 4.19
N LYS A 176 -3.64 29.64 3.28
CA LYS A 176 -4.43 29.77 2.04
C LYS A 176 -5.93 29.60 2.27
N GLY A 177 -6.38 29.29 3.49
CA GLY A 177 -7.80 29.24 3.88
C GLY A 177 -8.65 28.31 2.99
N LYS A 178 -8.00 27.41 2.26
CA LYS A 178 -8.73 26.47 1.41
C LYS A 178 -9.48 25.49 2.29
N ALA A 179 -10.79 25.60 2.28
CA ALA A 179 -11.66 24.59 2.83
C ALA A 179 -11.21 23.21 2.33
N SER A 180 -11.37 22.20 3.17
CA SER A 180 -11.13 20.81 2.73
C SER A 180 -11.72 20.60 1.34
N LYS A 181 -11.01 19.92 0.43
CA LYS A 181 -11.52 19.53 -0.89
C LYS A 181 -12.91 18.87 -0.80
N TYR A 182 -13.21 18.34 0.35
CA TYR A 182 -14.44 17.61 0.67
C TYR A 182 -15.45 18.44 1.48
N ALA A 183 -15.14 19.71 1.79
CA ALA A 183 -16.11 20.60 2.43
C ALA A 183 -17.25 20.88 1.45
N GLY A 184 -18.47 20.45 1.80
CA GLY A 184 -19.64 20.60 0.96
C GLY A 184 -20.02 19.36 0.15
N ILE A 185 -19.32 18.23 0.32
CA ILE A 185 -19.82 16.95 -0.19
C ILE A 185 -20.96 16.50 0.75
N GLU A 186 -22.17 16.48 0.23
CA GLU A 186 -23.31 15.86 0.90
C GLU A 186 -23.25 14.34 0.66
N ILE A 187 -23.49 13.58 1.71
CA ILE A 187 -23.60 12.12 1.60
C ILE A 187 -25.02 11.80 1.14
N GLU A 188 -25.12 11.35 -0.09
CA GLU A 188 -26.38 10.87 -0.64
C GLU A 188 -26.54 9.36 -0.38
N PRO A 189 -27.69 8.89 0.12
CA PRO A 189 -27.95 7.47 0.24
C PRO A 189 -28.13 6.83 -1.14
N TYR A 190 -27.73 5.58 -1.27
CA TYR A 190 -28.04 4.79 -2.47
C TYR A 190 -29.55 4.55 -2.55
N THR A 191 -30.08 4.59 -3.77
CA THR A 191 -31.47 4.14 -4.03
C THR A 191 -31.52 2.60 -4.15
N ASP A 192 -32.71 2.02 -4.03
CA ASP A 192 -32.89 0.58 -4.20
C ASP A 192 -32.50 0.12 -5.62
N GLU A 193 -32.74 0.96 -6.63
CA GLU A 193 -32.35 0.70 -8.02
C GLU A 193 -30.82 0.65 -8.18
N GLN A 194 -30.10 1.59 -7.59
CA GLN A 194 -28.63 1.62 -7.62
C GLN A 194 -28.04 0.39 -6.92
N ILE A 195 -28.61 -0.03 -5.81
CA ILE A 195 -28.19 -1.27 -5.14
C ILE A 195 -28.45 -2.49 -6.03
N ALA A 196 -29.62 -2.56 -6.66
CA ALA A 196 -29.96 -3.66 -7.56
C ALA A 196 -29.01 -3.73 -8.78
N GLU A 197 -28.60 -2.58 -9.34
CA GLU A 197 -27.60 -2.51 -10.42
C GLU A 197 -26.22 -3.02 -9.96
N ILE A 198 -25.79 -2.64 -8.75
CA ILE A 198 -24.53 -3.11 -8.15
C ILE A 198 -24.58 -4.63 -7.94
N ASP A 199 -25.65 -5.15 -7.38
CA ASP A 199 -25.84 -6.58 -7.13
C ASP A 199 -25.84 -7.38 -8.45
N ALA A 200 -26.51 -6.86 -9.48
CA ALA A 200 -26.53 -7.48 -10.82
C ALA A 200 -25.13 -7.49 -11.45
N ALA A 201 -24.33 -6.41 -11.28
CA ALA A 201 -22.97 -6.35 -11.78
C ALA A 201 -22.05 -7.37 -11.09
N TYR A 202 -22.15 -7.52 -9.78
CA TYR A 202 -21.42 -8.56 -9.03
C TYR A 202 -21.83 -9.98 -9.48
N ALA A 203 -23.13 -10.23 -9.68
CA ALA A 203 -23.62 -11.52 -10.12
C ALA A 203 -23.11 -11.90 -11.52
N GLN A 204 -22.82 -10.92 -12.37
CA GLN A 204 -22.30 -11.15 -13.72
C GLN A 204 -20.76 -11.30 -13.78
N GLU A 205 -20.03 -10.85 -12.78
CA GLU A 205 -18.57 -10.86 -12.77
C GLU A 205 -17.97 -12.26 -13.01
N PRO A 206 -18.44 -13.36 -12.38
CA PRO A 206 -17.90 -14.69 -12.63
C PRO A 206 -18.06 -15.16 -14.10
N ALA A 207 -19.15 -14.80 -14.76
CA ALA A 207 -19.40 -15.15 -16.15
C ALA A 207 -18.51 -14.40 -17.16
N ARG A 208 -17.95 -13.26 -16.74
CA ARG A 208 -17.04 -12.45 -17.56
C ARG A 208 -15.57 -12.92 -17.44
N ARG A 209 -15.28 -13.80 -16.51
CA ARG A 209 -13.93 -14.34 -16.34
C ARG A 209 -13.59 -15.21 -17.53
N ARG A 210 -12.43 -14.97 -18.13
CA ARG A 210 -11.98 -15.69 -19.33
C ARG A 210 -11.72 -17.19 -19.06
N GLY A 211 -11.43 -17.57 -17.82
CA GLY A 211 -11.12 -18.94 -17.47
C GLY A 211 -9.79 -19.40 -18.09
N ALA A 212 -9.80 -20.56 -18.73
CA ALA A 212 -8.62 -21.20 -19.29
C ALA A 212 -8.22 -20.65 -20.70
N GLU A 213 -9.02 -19.77 -21.29
CA GLU A 213 -8.70 -19.22 -22.60
C GLU A 213 -7.53 -18.24 -22.52
N PRO A 214 -6.41 -18.50 -23.24
CA PRO A 214 -5.29 -17.58 -23.25
C PRO A 214 -5.65 -16.29 -23.95
N ARG A 215 -5.06 -15.19 -23.51
CA ARG A 215 -5.02 -13.93 -24.24
C ARG A 215 -3.58 -13.70 -24.68
N TRP A 216 -3.37 -13.77 -25.97
CA TRP A 216 -2.06 -13.52 -26.52
C TRP A 216 -1.82 -12.02 -26.63
N PHE A 217 -0.56 -11.62 -26.66
CA PHE A 217 -0.19 -10.20 -26.79
C PHE A 217 -0.74 -9.62 -28.11
N GLU A 218 -0.74 -10.43 -29.15
CA GLU A 218 -1.22 -10.09 -30.49
C GLU A 218 -2.74 -9.90 -30.58
N ASP A 219 -3.49 -10.39 -29.59
CA ASP A 219 -4.95 -10.24 -29.51
C ASP A 219 -5.37 -8.92 -28.84
N VAL A 220 -4.40 -8.09 -28.41
CA VAL A 220 -4.66 -6.83 -27.70
C VAL A 220 -4.36 -5.65 -28.59
N GLU A 221 -5.37 -4.80 -28.81
CA GLU A 221 -5.23 -3.58 -29.59
C GLU A 221 -5.22 -2.34 -28.68
N GLU A 222 -4.55 -1.27 -29.14
CA GLU A 222 -4.58 0.00 -28.44
C GLU A 222 -6.00 0.59 -28.50
N GLY A 223 -6.57 0.85 -27.31
CA GLY A 223 -7.93 1.36 -27.18
C GLY A 223 -8.98 0.30 -26.86
N ASP A 224 -8.59 -0.97 -26.74
CA ASP A 224 -9.49 -2.03 -26.24
C ASP A 224 -10.05 -1.67 -24.87
N GLU A 225 -11.36 -1.71 -24.73
CA GLU A 225 -12.03 -1.51 -23.44
C GLU A 225 -12.06 -2.82 -22.64
N LEU A 226 -11.70 -2.74 -21.37
CA LEU A 226 -11.87 -3.83 -20.42
C LEU A 226 -13.30 -3.81 -19.86
N ASP A 227 -13.84 -5.00 -19.57
CA ASP A 227 -15.09 -5.10 -18.86
C ASP A 227 -15.03 -4.39 -17.50
N PRO A 228 -16.06 -3.59 -17.15
CA PRO A 228 -16.09 -2.88 -15.87
C PRO A 228 -16.17 -3.85 -14.69
N LEU A 229 -15.39 -3.56 -13.66
CA LEU A 229 -15.47 -4.24 -12.37
C LEU A 229 -16.11 -3.30 -11.34
N VAL A 230 -17.15 -3.79 -10.68
CA VAL A 230 -17.79 -3.06 -9.59
C VAL A 230 -17.06 -3.33 -8.29
N LYS A 231 -16.75 -2.27 -7.53
CA LYS A 231 -16.18 -2.33 -6.19
C LYS A 231 -16.94 -1.37 -5.27
N GLY A 232 -17.75 -1.92 -4.40
CA GLY A 232 -18.55 -1.13 -3.45
C GLY A 232 -19.93 -1.71 -3.24
N PRO A 233 -20.78 -1.07 -2.42
CA PRO A 233 -20.50 0.17 -1.66
C PRO A 233 -19.42 -0.03 -0.60
N LEU A 234 -18.44 0.90 -0.53
CA LEU A 234 -17.35 0.82 0.43
C LEU A 234 -17.81 1.27 1.82
N ARG A 235 -17.56 0.44 2.83
CA ARG A 235 -17.92 0.69 4.23
C ARG A 235 -16.67 0.82 5.10
N VAL A 236 -16.83 1.41 6.28
CA VAL A 236 -15.75 1.48 7.30
C VAL A 236 -15.30 0.08 7.72
N THR A 237 -16.21 -0.88 7.81
CA THR A 237 -15.89 -2.29 8.11
C THR A 237 -14.98 -2.92 7.07
N ASP A 238 -15.17 -2.61 5.79
CA ASP A 238 -14.36 -3.12 4.69
C ASP A 238 -12.93 -2.60 4.81
N MET A 239 -12.78 -1.32 5.15
CA MET A 239 -11.46 -0.73 5.43
C MET A 239 -10.74 -1.40 6.61
N ILE A 240 -11.48 -1.76 7.66
CA ILE A 240 -10.92 -2.46 8.83
C ILE A 240 -10.42 -3.85 8.43
N VAL A 241 -11.24 -4.59 7.69
CA VAL A 241 -10.89 -5.94 7.22
C VAL A 241 -9.68 -5.88 6.29
N TRP A 242 -9.68 -4.96 5.34
CA TRP A 242 -8.58 -4.75 4.42
C TRP A 242 -7.27 -4.42 5.15
N HIS A 243 -7.28 -3.48 6.08
CA HIS A 243 -6.11 -3.13 6.89
C HIS A 243 -5.57 -4.32 7.68
N THR A 244 -6.46 -5.13 8.24
CA THR A 244 -6.08 -6.31 9.01
C THR A 244 -5.45 -7.37 8.11
N GLY A 245 -6.06 -7.68 6.98
CA GLY A 245 -5.55 -8.66 6.03
C GLY A 245 -4.23 -8.26 5.37
N MET A 246 -4.08 -6.98 5.07
CA MET A 246 -2.86 -6.42 4.48
C MET A 246 -1.74 -6.15 5.49
N GLY A 247 -1.94 -6.46 6.78
CA GLY A 247 -0.91 -6.32 7.80
C GLY A 247 -0.43 -4.89 8.03
N MET A 248 -1.24 -3.88 7.72
CA MET A 248 -0.85 -2.48 7.90
C MET A 248 -0.77 -2.10 9.37
N GLY A 249 0.46 -2.10 9.90
CA GLY A 249 0.70 -1.84 11.31
C GLY A 249 0.61 -0.37 11.73
N LEU A 250 0.77 0.59 10.81
CA LEU A 250 0.86 2.02 11.14
C LEU A 250 -0.49 2.61 11.56
N TYR A 251 -1.52 2.30 10.78
CA TYR A 251 -2.92 2.62 11.11
C TYR A 251 -3.65 1.38 11.60
N GLY A 252 -2.87 0.35 11.95
CA GLY A 252 -3.38 -0.96 12.24
C GLY A 252 -4.44 -0.90 13.32
N VAL A 253 -5.59 -1.41 12.98
CA VAL A 253 -6.64 -1.64 13.95
C VAL A 253 -6.09 -2.60 14.98
N LYS A 254 -5.80 -2.07 16.15
CA LYS A 254 -5.41 -2.86 17.31
C LYS A 254 -6.60 -2.90 18.25
N ALA A 255 -6.70 -3.99 18.98
CA ALA A 255 -7.74 -4.16 19.99
C ALA A 255 -7.16 -4.10 21.41
N LEU A 256 -7.98 -3.70 22.36
CA LEU A 256 -7.71 -3.79 23.80
C LEU A 256 -6.33 -3.23 24.19
N ARG A 257 -5.49 -4.08 24.81
CA ARG A 257 -4.17 -3.67 25.32
C ARG A 257 -3.24 -3.11 24.23
N LEU A 258 -3.25 -3.70 23.03
CA LEU A 258 -2.40 -3.23 21.93
C LEU A 258 -2.85 -1.86 21.41
N ALA A 259 -4.16 -1.61 21.35
CA ALA A 259 -4.70 -0.30 21.04
C ALA A 259 -4.29 0.75 22.08
N HIS A 260 -4.38 0.40 23.37
CA HIS A 260 -3.92 1.27 24.45
C HIS A 260 -2.43 1.61 24.33
N GLN A 261 -1.58 0.62 24.09
CA GLN A 261 -0.14 0.84 23.90
C GLN A 261 0.15 1.74 22.69
N GLN A 262 -0.60 1.56 21.59
CA GLN A 262 -0.44 2.39 20.40
C GLN A 262 -0.84 3.84 20.67
N ARG A 263 -1.93 4.08 21.37
CA ARG A 263 -2.34 5.43 21.80
C ARG A 263 -1.28 6.12 22.65
N GLN A 264 -0.64 5.39 23.55
CA GLN A 264 0.44 5.93 24.39
C GLN A 264 1.69 6.30 23.57
N ARG A 265 2.01 5.54 22.54
CA ARG A 265 3.18 5.77 21.67
C ARG A 265 2.97 6.94 20.71
N THR A 266 1.76 7.09 20.18
CA THR A 266 1.43 8.05 19.13
C THR A 266 0.14 8.82 19.44
N PRO A 267 0.07 9.56 20.55
CA PRO A 267 -1.18 10.20 21.01
C PRO A 267 -1.75 11.19 19.99
N GLY A 268 -0.91 11.78 19.14
CA GLY A 268 -1.35 12.73 18.11
C GLY A 268 -2.23 12.14 17.02
N PHE A 269 -2.27 10.82 16.87
CA PHE A 269 -3.14 10.14 15.91
C PHE A 269 -4.51 9.75 16.49
N PHE A 270 -4.66 9.86 17.81
CA PHE A 270 -5.86 9.40 18.48
C PHE A 270 -6.53 10.58 19.18
N ARG A 271 -7.69 10.94 18.72
CA ARG A 271 -8.58 11.91 19.39
C ARG A 271 -9.75 11.14 19.97
N ARG A 272 -10.18 11.58 21.14
CA ARG A 272 -11.41 11.08 21.70
C ARG A 272 -12.58 11.63 20.90
N ASP A 273 -13.57 10.78 20.68
CA ASP A 273 -14.84 11.17 20.06
C ASP A 273 -15.79 11.84 21.08
N ASP A 274 -17.01 12.11 20.65
CA ASP A 274 -18.05 12.72 21.48
C ASP A 274 -18.52 11.83 22.64
N LEU A 275 -18.20 10.52 22.57
CA LEU A 275 -18.45 9.55 23.64
C LEU A 275 -17.24 9.43 24.58
N ASN A 276 -16.18 10.22 24.36
CA ASN A 276 -14.93 10.21 25.11
C ASN A 276 -14.14 8.89 25.03
N ILE A 277 -14.32 8.18 23.93
CA ILE A 277 -13.65 6.91 23.64
C ILE A 277 -12.51 7.11 22.65
#